data_da1cc0c8c4fe201174d164ca94df0b9b
#
_entry.id   da1cc0c8c4fe201174d164ca94df0b9b
#
_cell.length_a   1.000
_cell.length_b   1.000
_cell.length_c   1.000
_cell.angle_alpha   90.00
_cell.angle_beta   90.00
_cell.angle_gamma   90.00
#
_symmetry.space_group_name_H-M   'P 1'
#
loop_
_entity.id
_entity.type
_entity.pdbx_description
1 polymer ?
#
loop_
_entity_poly.entity_id
_entity_poly.type
_entity_poly.pdbx_seq_one_letter_code
_entity_poly.pdbx_strand_id
1 'polypeptide(L)'
;VLIGDGLKALKAYKRVPYYENRFKDENGVTYAAKEGVRKTYPKPEDVPEYGKVLTSPVCLDKRERKSTPPPKLYDLSALSAVLSSLGYKPKDVLATYQSMYEAKYVSYPRTEDKEITPEQYNELLQNKDKIALLIGVDTKLLTHTAPRRVHVKTGGSHGANRPGSNIPKSLQALESEFGPLGALIYKLLAKSALSIFAEDYVYDSEVGHLVRYPDYVGSTTVQVSPGYRAILGADDDDEIGTKGLGTEAKSFIYEGAPTPPPTPTVKWLMKALDKRGIGTGATRTSTYADISTDTKK
;
A
#
# COMPACT_ATOMS: atom_id res chain seq x y z
N VAL A 1 12.58 -14.56 -17.91
CA VAL A 1 11.74 -15.67 -17.43
C VAL A 1 10.50 -15.12 -16.74
N LEU A 2 10.57 -14.53 -15.53
CA LEU A 2 9.40 -14.11 -14.76
C LEU A 2 8.42 -13.19 -15.53
N ILE A 3 8.91 -12.16 -16.21
CA ILE A 3 8.07 -11.25 -17.01
C ILE A 3 7.44 -12.02 -18.18
N GLY A 4 8.22 -12.85 -18.88
CA GLY A 4 7.73 -13.66 -20.01
C GLY A 4 6.63 -14.62 -19.58
N ASP A 5 6.80 -15.27 -18.44
CA ASP A 5 5.79 -16.20 -17.88
C ASP A 5 4.53 -15.44 -17.44
N GLY A 6 4.67 -14.28 -16.80
CA GLY A 6 3.56 -13.41 -16.43
C GLY A 6 2.77 -12.92 -17.68
N LEU A 7 3.46 -12.52 -18.73
CA LEU A 7 2.83 -12.11 -20.00
C LEU A 7 2.13 -13.27 -20.70
N LYS A 8 2.72 -14.48 -20.70
CA LYS A 8 2.09 -15.69 -21.23
C LYS A 8 0.80 -16.03 -20.47
N ALA A 9 0.86 -15.97 -19.13
CA ALA A 9 -0.30 -16.21 -18.28
C ALA A 9 -1.43 -15.21 -18.56
N LEU A 10 -1.10 -13.90 -18.69
CA LEU A 10 -2.07 -12.87 -19.06
C LEU A 10 -2.70 -13.11 -20.44
N LYS A 11 -1.89 -13.48 -21.45
CA LYS A 11 -2.39 -13.79 -22.79
C LYS A 11 -3.30 -15.04 -22.82
N ALA A 12 -2.99 -16.03 -21.98
CA ALA A 12 -3.79 -17.24 -21.85
C ALA A 12 -5.07 -17.05 -21.03
N TYR A 13 -5.14 -15.99 -20.21
CA TYR A 13 -6.28 -15.72 -19.37
C TYR A 13 -7.52 -15.38 -20.20
N LYS A 14 -8.61 -16.11 -19.93
CA LYS A 14 -9.93 -15.82 -20.47
C LYS A 14 -10.87 -15.47 -19.31
N ARG A 15 -11.48 -14.31 -19.37
CA ARG A 15 -12.51 -13.92 -18.42
C ARG A 15 -13.76 -14.75 -18.68
N VAL A 16 -13.99 -15.75 -17.84
CA VAL A 16 -15.22 -16.54 -17.83
C VAL A 16 -16.09 -16.05 -16.68
N PRO A 17 -17.18 -15.31 -16.92
CA PRO A 17 -18.01 -14.81 -15.85
C PRO A 17 -18.74 -15.96 -15.16
N TYR A 18 -19.02 -15.76 -13.88
CA TYR A 18 -19.97 -16.57 -13.10
C TYR A 18 -20.93 -15.65 -12.37
N TYR A 19 -22.08 -16.16 -12.00
CA TYR A 19 -23.12 -15.41 -11.33
C TYR A 19 -23.50 -16.07 -10.02
N GLU A 20 -23.80 -15.25 -9.01
CA GLU A 20 -24.26 -15.71 -7.70
C GLU A 20 -25.14 -14.65 -7.05
N ASN A 21 -26.01 -15.09 -6.14
CA ASN A 21 -26.76 -14.16 -5.33
C ASN A 21 -25.84 -13.58 -4.23
N ARG A 22 -25.92 -12.27 -4.06
CA ARG A 22 -25.34 -11.53 -2.93
C ARG A 22 -26.35 -10.54 -2.38
N PHE A 23 -26.06 -10.00 -1.22
CA PHE A 23 -26.84 -8.92 -0.66
C PHE A 23 -25.94 -7.71 -0.43
N LYS A 24 -26.55 -6.54 -0.45
CA LYS A 24 -25.88 -5.27 -0.17
C LYS A 24 -26.76 -4.44 0.76
N ASP A 25 -26.15 -3.89 1.82
CA ASP A 25 -26.86 -3.01 2.74
C ASP A 25 -26.82 -1.55 2.29
N GLU A 26 -27.51 -0.68 3.03
CA GLU A 26 -27.60 0.77 2.77
C GLU A 26 -26.26 1.50 2.93
N ASN A 27 -25.29 0.89 3.63
CA ASN A 27 -23.93 1.42 3.80
C ASN A 27 -22.98 0.92 2.71
N GLY A 28 -23.45 0.04 1.81
CA GLY A 28 -22.67 -0.49 0.70
C GLY A 28 -21.92 -1.78 1.03
N VAL A 29 -22.06 -2.32 2.24
CA VAL A 29 -21.41 -3.59 2.61
C VAL A 29 -22.07 -4.74 1.88
N THR A 30 -21.25 -5.60 1.29
CA THR A 30 -21.72 -6.77 0.54
C THR A 30 -21.65 -8.02 1.41
N TYR A 31 -22.74 -8.80 1.41
CA TYR A 31 -22.86 -10.09 2.08
C TYR A 31 -22.84 -11.19 1.04
N ALA A 32 -21.89 -12.12 1.18
CA ALA A 32 -21.73 -13.27 0.29
C ALA A 32 -21.91 -14.57 1.07
N ALA A 33 -22.33 -15.63 0.36
CA ALA A 33 -22.44 -16.95 0.97
C ALA A 33 -21.06 -17.45 1.43
N LYS A 34 -21.01 -18.11 2.59
CA LYS A 34 -19.82 -18.78 3.13
C LYS A 34 -19.29 -19.80 2.12
N GLU A 35 -17.97 -20.02 2.11
CA GLU A 35 -17.30 -20.86 1.11
C GLU A 35 -17.95 -22.25 0.94
N GLY A 36 -18.33 -22.93 2.03
CA GLY A 36 -18.92 -24.26 1.98
C GLY A 36 -20.34 -24.35 1.41
N VAL A 37 -21.08 -23.23 1.31
CA VAL A 37 -22.45 -23.17 0.81
C VAL A 37 -22.58 -22.32 -0.45
N ARG A 38 -21.53 -21.63 -0.84
CA ARG A 38 -21.47 -20.76 -2.01
C ARG A 38 -21.69 -21.57 -3.29
N LYS A 39 -22.62 -21.11 -4.13
CA LYS A 39 -22.91 -21.68 -5.46
C LYS A 39 -22.74 -20.61 -6.52
N THR A 40 -22.13 -20.99 -7.64
CA THR A 40 -21.95 -20.13 -8.79
C THR A 40 -22.61 -20.73 -10.03
N TYR A 41 -23.07 -19.89 -10.92
CA TYR A 41 -23.85 -20.27 -12.10
C TYR A 41 -23.27 -19.65 -13.36
N PRO A 42 -23.37 -20.31 -14.53
CA PRO A 42 -22.80 -19.78 -15.78
C PRO A 42 -23.55 -18.58 -16.34
N LYS A 43 -24.84 -18.42 -15.98
CA LYS A 43 -25.71 -17.33 -16.45
C LYS A 43 -26.47 -16.71 -15.28
N PRO A 44 -26.86 -15.43 -15.36
CA PRO A 44 -27.59 -14.77 -14.28
C PRO A 44 -29.00 -15.40 -14.06
N GLU A 45 -29.66 -15.82 -15.13
CA GLU A 45 -31.00 -16.46 -15.06
C GLU A 45 -30.98 -17.86 -14.40
N ASP A 46 -29.83 -18.51 -14.33
CA ASP A 46 -29.67 -19.81 -13.66
C ASP A 46 -29.63 -19.67 -12.13
N VAL A 47 -29.42 -18.45 -11.62
CA VAL A 47 -29.40 -18.18 -10.17
C VAL A 47 -30.83 -18.29 -9.64
N PRO A 48 -31.12 -19.11 -8.61
CA PRO A 48 -32.48 -19.34 -8.10
C PRO A 48 -33.23 -18.08 -7.65
N GLU A 49 -32.50 -17.04 -7.27
CA GLU A 49 -33.04 -15.77 -6.82
C GLU A 49 -33.16 -14.73 -7.95
N TYR A 50 -32.84 -15.10 -9.18
CA TYR A 50 -32.95 -14.20 -10.33
C TYR A 50 -34.36 -13.62 -10.47
N GLY A 51 -34.45 -12.32 -10.67
CA GLY A 51 -35.72 -11.59 -10.77
C GLY A 51 -36.46 -11.40 -9.45
N LYS A 52 -35.94 -11.88 -8.33
CA LYS A 52 -36.52 -11.72 -6.99
C LYS A 52 -35.78 -10.64 -6.20
N VAL A 53 -36.51 -9.84 -5.45
CA VAL A 53 -35.95 -8.90 -4.47
C VAL A 53 -36.14 -9.49 -3.08
N LEU A 54 -35.05 -10.03 -2.53
CA LEU A 54 -35.02 -10.55 -1.17
C LEU A 54 -34.41 -9.52 -0.24
N THR A 55 -34.95 -9.40 0.96
CA THR A 55 -34.41 -8.51 2.01
C THR A 55 -34.17 -9.28 3.30
N SER A 56 -33.22 -8.81 4.06
CA SER A 56 -32.95 -9.37 5.39
C SER A 56 -32.39 -8.30 6.32
N PRO A 57 -32.82 -8.27 7.58
CA PRO A 57 -32.10 -7.53 8.60
C PRO A 57 -30.65 -8.03 8.71
N VAL A 58 -29.77 -7.14 9.09
CA VAL A 58 -28.36 -7.41 9.39
C VAL A 58 -28.18 -7.60 10.88
N CYS A 59 -27.45 -8.65 11.28
CA CYS A 59 -27.03 -8.91 12.64
C CYS A 59 -25.52 -8.70 12.76
N LEU A 60 -25.08 -7.82 13.67
CA LEU A 60 -23.67 -7.66 14.01
C LEU A 60 -23.24 -8.82 14.91
N ASP A 61 -22.32 -9.64 14.43
CA ASP A 61 -21.76 -10.77 15.19
C ASP A 61 -20.58 -10.34 16.06
N LYS A 62 -19.71 -9.48 15.51
CA LYS A 62 -18.46 -9.10 16.15
C LYS A 62 -18.04 -7.70 15.74
N ARG A 63 -17.60 -6.92 16.74
CA ARG A 63 -16.86 -5.66 16.54
C ARG A 63 -15.57 -5.73 17.33
N GLU A 64 -14.45 -5.52 16.69
CA GLU A 64 -13.14 -5.50 17.32
C GLU A 64 -12.39 -4.24 16.96
N ARG A 65 -11.89 -3.54 17.97
CA ARG A 65 -10.95 -2.46 17.77
C ARG A 65 -9.56 -3.01 17.45
N LYS A 66 -9.00 -2.56 16.34
CA LYS A 66 -7.67 -2.95 15.86
C LYS A 66 -6.82 -1.73 15.62
N SER A 67 -5.51 -1.89 15.72
CA SER A 67 -4.54 -0.89 15.35
C SER A 67 -3.48 -1.48 14.43
N THR A 68 -2.95 -0.64 13.56
CA THR A 68 -1.83 -1.00 12.68
C THR A 68 -0.75 0.07 12.80
N PRO A 69 0.50 -0.29 13.10
CA PRO A 69 1.61 0.65 13.13
C PRO A 69 1.93 1.15 11.70
N PRO A 70 2.69 2.26 11.57
CA PRO A 70 3.20 2.72 10.29
C PRO A 70 3.93 1.60 9.53
N PRO A 71 3.90 1.61 8.18
CA PRO A 71 4.66 0.66 7.39
C PRO A 71 6.17 0.84 7.61
N LYS A 72 6.93 -0.21 7.28
CA LYS A 72 8.39 -0.11 7.27
C LYS A 72 8.85 0.96 6.28
N LEU A 73 10.01 1.54 6.55
CA LEU A 73 10.62 2.55 5.70
C LEU A 73 11.00 1.96 4.32
N TYR A 74 11.27 2.85 3.36
CA TYR A 74 11.67 2.43 2.03
C TYR A 74 13.11 1.89 2.00
N ASP A 75 13.30 0.80 1.25
CA ASP A 75 14.52 0.54 0.52
C ASP A 75 14.44 1.17 -0.88
N LEU A 76 15.54 1.19 -1.62
CA LEU A 76 15.57 1.77 -2.96
C LEU A 76 14.63 1.06 -3.94
N SER A 77 14.45 -0.24 -3.78
CA SER A 77 13.58 -1.05 -4.64
C SER A 77 12.11 -0.68 -4.47
N ALA A 78 11.66 -0.53 -3.23
CA ALA A 78 10.29 -0.11 -2.93
C ALA A 78 10.03 1.34 -3.38
N LEU A 79 10.98 2.25 -3.13
CA LEU A 79 10.89 3.62 -3.62
C LEU A 79 10.82 3.69 -5.15
N SER A 80 11.71 2.97 -5.85
CA SER A 80 11.70 2.89 -7.31
C SER A 80 10.39 2.32 -7.86
N ALA A 81 9.79 1.34 -7.17
CA ALA A 81 8.51 0.77 -7.56
C ALA A 81 7.38 1.79 -7.48
N VAL A 82 7.34 2.60 -6.41
CA VAL A 82 6.38 3.70 -6.28
C VAL A 82 6.59 4.76 -7.36
N LEU A 83 7.82 5.20 -7.57
CA LEU A 83 8.12 6.21 -8.60
C LEU A 83 7.85 5.71 -10.02
N SER A 84 8.05 4.41 -10.28
CA SER A 84 7.71 3.81 -11.57
C SER A 84 6.20 3.77 -11.82
N SER A 85 5.38 3.61 -10.79
CA SER A 85 3.91 3.70 -10.94
C SER A 85 3.45 5.13 -11.27
N LEU A 86 4.27 6.13 -10.95
CA LEU A 86 4.08 7.54 -11.30
C LEU A 86 4.72 7.92 -12.66
N GLY A 87 5.26 6.94 -13.41
CA GLY A 87 5.80 7.14 -14.75
C GLY A 87 7.31 7.42 -14.83
N TYR A 88 8.02 7.45 -13.69
CA TYR A 88 9.47 7.69 -13.70
C TYR A 88 10.25 6.42 -14.02
N LYS A 89 11.30 6.55 -14.84
CA LYS A 89 12.17 5.42 -15.19
C LYS A 89 13.12 5.08 -14.05
N PRO A 90 13.33 3.80 -13.70
CA PRO A 90 14.27 3.40 -12.66
C PRO A 90 15.69 3.94 -12.80
N LYS A 91 16.18 4.11 -14.03
CA LYS A 91 17.47 4.72 -14.31
C LYS A 91 17.55 6.16 -13.83
N ASP A 92 16.51 6.96 -14.11
CA ASP A 92 16.46 8.36 -13.70
C ASP A 92 16.34 8.47 -12.18
N VAL A 93 15.56 7.58 -11.55
CA VAL A 93 15.44 7.48 -10.08
C VAL A 93 16.80 7.22 -9.45
N LEU A 94 17.56 6.24 -9.97
CA LEU A 94 18.90 5.91 -9.48
C LEU A 94 19.86 7.09 -9.60
N ALA A 95 19.92 7.73 -10.76
CA ALA A 95 20.82 8.85 -11.02
C ALA A 95 20.50 10.04 -10.13
N THR A 96 19.21 10.41 -10.05
CA THR A 96 18.76 11.53 -9.19
C THR A 96 19.03 11.24 -7.72
N TYR A 97 18.71 10.03 -7.26
CA TYR A 97 18.96 9.64 -5.86
C TYR A 97 20.46 9.71 -5.51
N GLN A 98 21.33 9.22 -6.41
CA GLN A 98 22.77 9.25 -6.22
C GLN A 98 23.28 10.69 -6.07
N SER A 99 22.85 11.61 -6.93
CA SER A 99 23.23 13.02 -6.84
C SER A 99 22.73 13.66 -5.55
N MET A 100 21.52 13.35 -5.11
CA MET A 100 20.97 13.83 -3.83
C MET A 100 21.71 13.26 -2.62
N TYR A 101 22.20 12.02 -2.70
CA TYR A 101 23.04 11.41 -1.67
C TYR A 101 24.39 12.11 -1.55
N GLU A 102 25.06 12.39 -2.67
CA GLU A 102 26.34 13.13 -2.72
C GLU A 102 26.19 14.53 -2.11
N ALA A 103 25.05 15.17 -2.31
CA ALA A 103 24.69 16.44 -1.69
C ALA A 103 24.19 16.31 -0.24
N LYS A 104 24.11 15.08 0.32
CA LYS A 104 23.68 14.74 1.69
C LYS A 104 22.21 15.06 2.00
N TYR A 105 21.35 15.23 0.99
CA TYR A 105 19.92 15.42 1.18
C TYR A 105 19.17 14.12 1.49
N VAL A 106 19.74 12.98 1.08
CA VAL A 106 19.17 11.64 1.36
C VAL A 106 20.27 10.70 1.87
N SER A 107 19.86 9.63 2.54
CA SER A 107 20.77 8.60 3.05
C SER A 107 21.34 7.73 1.92
N TYR A 108 22.27 6.83 2.26
CA TYR A 108 22.92 5.93 1.30
C TYR A 108 21.89 5.07 0.52
N PRO A 109 21.94 5.06 -0.83
CA PRO A 109 20.94 4.39 -1.66
C PRO A 109 20.98 2.86 -1.60
N ARG A 110 22.17 2.27 -1.49
CA ARG A 110 22.37 0.82 -1.63
C ARG A 110 22.20 0.10 -0.29
N THR A 111 21.02 0.20 0.30
CA THR A 111 20.63 -0.52 1.51
C THR A 111 19.43 -1.43 1.25
N GLU A 112 19.37 -2.55 1.96
CA GLU A 112 18.21 -3.43 2.03
C GLU A 112 17.45 -3.28 3.34
N ASP A 113 18.02 -2.50 4.26
CA ASP A 113 17.37 -2.22 5.53
C ASP A 113 16.08 -1.45 5.28
N LYS A 114 15.04 -1.89 5.97
CA LYS A 114 13.73 -1.20 6.06
C LYS A 114 13.49 -0.66 7.47
N GLU A 115 14.49 -0.79 8.32
CA GLU A 115 14.59 -0.28 9.67
C GLU A 115 15.78 0.68 9.76
N ILE A 116 15.81 1.49 10.81
CA ILE A 116 16.90 2.44 11.11
C ILE A 116 17.55 2.10 12.44
N THR A 117 18.77 2.61 12.67
CA THR A 117 19.44 2.44 13.95
C THR A 117 18.89 3.42 14.99
N PRO A 118 19.16 3.20 16.31
CA PRO A 118 18.78 4.15 17.35
C PRO A 118 19.35 5.55 17.15
N GLU A 119 20.57 5.67 16.64
CA GLU A 119 21.24 6.94 16.35
C GLU A 119 20.51 7.69 15.23
N GLN A 120 20.15 6.97 14.15
CA GLN A 120 19.41 7.51 13.02
C GLN A 120 17.99 7.93 13.43
N TYR A 121 17.36 7.16 14.31
CA TYR A 121 16.06 7.51 14.89
C TYR A 121 16.15 8.82 15.68
N ASN A 122 17.18 8.98 16.53
CA ASN A 122 17.37 10.19 17.30
C ASN A 122 17.68 11.41 16.43
N GLU A 123 18.46 11.25 15.36
CA GLU A 123 18.70 12.29 14.36
C GLU A 123 17.38 12.74 13.70
N LEU A 124 16.55 11.80 13.27
CA LEU A 124 15.24 12.12 12.70
C LEU A 124 14.31 12.78 13.72
N LEU A 125 14.29 12.28 14.97
CA LEU A 125 13.48 12.84 16.04
C LEU A 125 13.81 14.32 16.33
N GLN A 126 15.09 14.68 16.31
CA GLN A 126 15.53 16.07 16.49
C GLN A 126 15.13 16.98 15.32
N ASN A 127 15.01 16.43 14.13
CA ASN A 127 14.74 17.18 12.90
C ASN A 127 13.28 17.03 12.38
N LYS A 128 12.45 16.21 13.03
CA LYS A 128 11.11 15.86 12.53
C LYS A 128 10.24 17.08 12.22
N ASP A 129 10.24 18.07 13.09
CA ASP A 129 9.39 19.27 12.92
C ASP A 129 9.86 20.15 11.76
N LYS A 130 11.18 20.29 11.56
CA LYS A 130 11.74 21.00 10.40
C LYS A 130 11.40 20.29 9.10
N ILE A 131 11.54 18.96 9.07
CA ILE A 131 11.20 18.14 7.90
C ILE A 131 9.69 18.20 7.63
N ALA A 132 8.86 18.15 8.67
CA ALA A 132 7.41 18.24 8.53
C ALA A 132 6.96 19.56 7.92
N LEU A 133 7.46 20.68 8.45
CA LEU A 133 7.17 22.02 7.92
C LEU A 133 7.60 22.17 6.47
N LEU A 134 8.76 21.62 6.10
CA LEU A 134 9.29 21.66 4.73
C LEU A 134 8.35 20.99 3.71
N ILE A 135 7.74 19.85 4.07
CA ILE A 135 6.90 19.07 3.16
C ILE A 135 5.39 19.28 3.38
N GLY A 136 5.01 20.21 4.28
CA GLY A 136 3.63 20.57 4.57
C GLY A 136 2.87 19.54 5.40
N VAL A 137 3.55 18.81 6.30
CA VAL A 137 2.94 17.90 7.28
C VAL A 137 2.69 18.66 8.59
N ASP A 138 1.50 18.52 9.15
CA ASP A 138 1.17 19.10 10.46
C ASP A 138 2.00 18.42 11.57
N THR A 139 2.82 19.21 12.27
CA THR A 139 3.67 18.73 13.37
C THR A 139 2.87 18.14 14.53
N LYS A 140 1.61 18.52 14.71
CA LYS A 140 0.70 17.95 15.71
C LYS A 140 0.43 16.46 15.52
N LEU A 141 0.68 15.91 14.32
CA LEU A 141 0.56 14.50 14.04
C LEU A 141 1.76 13.68 14.58
N LEU A 142 2.87 14.33 14.94
CA LEU A 142 4.13 13.67 15.30
C LEU A 142 4.27 13.49 16.81
N THR A 143 3.31 12.83 17.43
CA THR A 143 3.17 12.64 18.89
C THR A 143 3.89 11.41 19.42
N HIS A 144 4.12 10.40 18.59
CA HIS A 144 4.76 9.15 18.99
C HIS A 144 6.29 9.28 18.98
N THR A 145 6.88 9.50 20.14
CA THR A 145 8.34 9.73 20.28
C THR A 145 9.11 8.53 20.81
N ALA A 146 8.44 7.43 21.12
CA ALA A 146 9.08 6.18 21.50
C ALA A 146 9.44 5.33 20.27
N PRO A 147 10.64 4.74 20.18
CA PRO A 147 11.00 3.91 19.02
C PRO A 147 10.22 2.59 19.01
N ARG A 148 9.55 2.31 17.90
CA ARG A 148 8.90 1.01 17.67
C ARG A 148 9.93 0.00 17.19
N ARG A 149 9.90 -1.23 17.74
CA ARG A 149 10.79 -2.33 17.33
C ARG A 149 10.68 -2.71 15.85
N VAL A 150 9.56 -2.42 15.22
CA VAL A 150 9.35 -2.67 13.78
C VAL A 150 10.12 -1.69 12.89
N HIS A 151 10.52 -0.53 13.42
CA HIS A 151 11.22 0.52 12.67
C HIS A 151 12.65 0.74 13.15
N VAL A 152 12.96 0.41 14.41
CA VAL A 152 14.28 0.67 14.99
C VAL A 152 14.91 -0.66 15.41
N LYS A 153 16.12 -0.91 14.89
CA LYS A 153 16.87 -2.15 15.11
C LYS A 153 18.34 -1.84 15.40
N THR A 154 18.88 -2.50 16.41
CA THR A 154 20.31 -2.49 16.68
C THR A 154 21.04 -3.40 15.69
N GLY A 155 22.11 -2.89 15.09
CA GLY A 155 22.87 -3.60 14.05
C GLY A 155 22.26 -3.42 12.66
N GLY A 156 23.09 -3.16 11.69
CA GLY A 156 22.77 -2.77 10.32
C GLY A 156 23.76 -1.67 9.92
N SER A 157 24.29 -1.73 8.70
CA SER A 157 25.37 -0.85 8.31
C SER A 157 24.89 0.53 7.85
N HIS A 158 23.72 0.63 7.26
CA HIS A 158 23.29 1.85 6.58
C HIS A 158 21.88 2.35 6.97
N GLY A 159 21.01 1.49 7.46
CA GLY A 159 19.61 1.78 7.73
C GLY A 159 18.78 2.05 6.44
N ALA A 160 17.48 2.17 6.61
CA ALA A 160 16.54 2.43 5.51
C ALA A 160 16.79 3.76 4.80
N ASN A 161 16.27 3.88 3.59
CA ASN A 161 16.28 5.12 2.84
C ASN A 161 15.43 6.19 3.56
N ARG A 162 16.02 7.35 3.79
CA ARG A 162 15.43 8.45 4.58
C ARG A 162 16.02 9.81 4.18
N PRO A 163 15.47 10.93 4.66
CA PRO A 163 16.16 12.22 4.61
C PRO A 163 17.58 12.14 5.18
N GLY A 164 18.51 12.82 4.56
CA GLY A 164 19.92 12.92 4.98
C GLY A 164 20.17 14.00 6.02
N SER A 165 21.45 14.26 6.30
CA SER A 165 21.87 15.26 7.29
C SER A 165 21.60 16.71 6.82
N ASN A 166 21.58 16.97 5.52
CA ASN A 166 21.20 18.27 4.98
C ASN A 166 19.68 18.34 4.83
N ILE A 167 19.06 19.32 5.51
CA ILE A 167 17.65 19.63 5.31
C ILE A 167 17.59 20.76 4.29
N PRO A 168 16.88 20.56 3.15
CA PRO A 168 16.80 21.58 2.13
C PRO A 168 16.02 22.82 2.62
N LYS A 169 16.32 23.97 2.04
CA LYS A 169 15.63 25.23 2.39
C LYS A 169 14.16 25.24 1.97
N SER A 170 13.84 24.59 0.85
CA SER A 170 12.48 24.41 0.34
C SER A 170 12.42 23.27 -0.67
N LEU A 171 11.23 22.75 -0.98
CA LEU A 171 11.05 21.79 -2.06
C LEU A 171 11.38 22.41 -3.43
N GLN A 172 11.12 23.71 -3.63
CA GLN A 172 11.50 24.42 -4.83
C GLN A 172 13.02 24.48 -5.05
N ALA A 173 13.80 24.63 -3.95
CA ALA A 173 15.26 24.58 -4.05
C ALA A 173 15.74 23.20 -4.53
N LEU A 174 15.16 22.11 -3.99
CA LEU A 174 15.44 20.75 -4.46
C LEU A 174 15.01 20.54 -5.93
N GLU A 175 13.87 21.07 -6.29
CA GLU A 175 13.37 20.96 -7.68
C GLU A 175 14.28 21.72 -8.66
N SER A 176 14.80 22.89 -8.26
CA SER A 176 15.74 23.66 -9.07
C SER A 176 17.08 22.94 -9.25
N GLU A 177 17.53 22.17 -8.25
CA GLU A 177 18.83 21.49 -8.26
C GLU A 177 18.74 20.08 -8.89
N PHE A 178 17.70 19.30 -8.58
CA PHE A 178 17.56 17.89 -8.95
C PHE A 178 16.31 17.59 -9.80
N GLY A 179 15.62 18.62 -10.25
CA GLY A 179 14.36 18.49 -10.99
C GLY A 179 13.16 18.04 -10.13
N PRO A 180 11.97 17.94 -10.73
CA PRO A 180 10.75 17.52 -10.05
C PRO A 180 10.87 16.15 -9.38
N LEU A 181 11.65 15.23 -9.97
CA LEU A 181 11.92 13.90 -9.42
C LEU A 181 12.67 13.99 -8.08
N GLY A 182 13.66 14.89 -7.95
CA GLY A 182 14.41 15.06 -6.71
C GLY A 182 13.52 15.56 -5.56
N ALA A 183 12.68 16.55 -5.81
CA ALA A 183 11.72 17.05 -4.83
C ALA A 183 10.72 15.95 -4.41
N LEU A 184 10.26 15.13 -5.37
CA LEU A 184 9.34 14.02 -5.11
C LEU A 184 10.01 12.90 -4.30
N ILE A 185 11.24 12.50 -4.64
CA ILE A 185 12.04 11.53 -3.87
C ILE A 185 12.14 11.98 -2.41
N TYR A 186 12.57 13.22 -2.19
CA TYR A 186 12.69 13.75 -0.83
C TYR A 186 11.37 13.72 -0.08
N LYS A 187 10.28 14.18 -0.72
CA LYS A 187 8.94 14.21 -0.13
C LYS A 187 8.45 12.82 0.27
N LEU A 188 8.66 11.79 -0.56
CA LEU A 188 8.26 10.42 -0.25
C LEU A 188 9.07 9.85 0.93
N LEU A 189 10.40 10.05 0.93
CA LEU A 189 11.26 9.61 2.03
C LEU A 189 10.93 10.35 3.33
N ALA A 190 10.69 11.65 3.26
CA ALA A 190 10.31 12.45 4.41
C ALA A 190 8.97 12.03 4.99
N LYS A 191 7.94 11.80 4.17
CA LYS A 191 6.64 11.28 4.63
C LYS A 191 6.80 9.92 5.31
N SER A 192 7.56 9.00 4.70
CA SER A 192 7.83 7.68 5.27
C SER A 192 8.56 7.79 6.61
N ALA A 193 9.60 8.63 6.71
CA ALA A 193 10.33 8.85 7.95
C ALA A 193 9.47 9.53 9.02
N LEU A 194 8.63 10.51 8.67
CA LEU A 194 7.74 11.17 9.62
C LEU A 194 6.62 10.26 10.12
N SER A 195 6.17 9.33 9.32
CA SER A 195 5.08 8.41 9.70
C SER A 195 5.43 7.59 10.95
N ILE A 196 6.73 7.28 11.20
CA ILE A 196 7.14 6.53 12.39
C ILE A 196 6.95 7.31 13.69
N PHE A 197 6.79 8.63 13.61
CA PHE A 197 6.49 9.51 14.74
C PHE A 197 4.99 9.81 14.90
N ALA A 198 4.13 9.26 14.04
CA ALA A 198 2.69 9.35 14.19
C ALA A 198 2.12 8.18 14.99
N GLU A 199 0.90 8.37 15.51
CA GLU A 199 0.17 7.29 16.17
C GLU A 199 -0.23 6.21 15.16
N ASP A 200 -0.60 5.04 15.69
CA ASP A 200 -1.10 3.94 14.89
C ASP A 200 -2.43 4.31 14.22
N TYR A 201 -2.68 3.74 13.04
CA TYR A 201 -4.01 3.72 12.45
C TYR A 201 -4.94 2.84 13.28
N VAL A 202 -6.05 3.39 13.76
CA VAL A 202 -7.02 2.68 14.59
C VAL A 202 -8.35 2.56 13.86
N TYR A 203 -8.90 1.35 13.83
CA TYR A 203 -10.18 1.06 13.17
C TYR A 203 -10.98 -0.01 13.92
N ASP A 204 -12.27 0.02 13.76
CA ASP A 204 -13.17 -1.05 14.19
C ASP A 204 -13.40 -1.99 12.99
N SER A 205 -13.13 -3.27 13.20
CA SER A 205 -13.46 -4.35 12.26
C SER A 205 -14.80 -4.94 12.68
N GLU A 206 -15.79 -4.86 11.80
CA GLU A 206 -17.13 -5.40 12.01
C GLU A 206 -17.36 -6.60 11.11
N VAL A 207 -17.98 -7.65 11.67
CA VAL A 207 -18.43 -8.83 10.94
C VAL A 207 -19.88 -9.09 11.35
N GLY A 208 -20.71 -9.41 10.38
CA GLY A 208 -22.11 -9.72 10.61
C GLY A 208 -22.68 -10.69 9.58
N HIS A 209 -23.88 -11.16 9.85
CA HIS A 209 -24.63 -12.04 8.97
C HIS A 209 -26.04 -11.51 8.72
N LEU A 210 -26.74 -12.11 7.76
CA LEU A 210 -28.13 -11.81 7.47
C LEU A 210 -29.06 -12.70 8.31
N VAL A 211 -30.00 -12.10 9.05
CA VAL A 211 -30.89 -12.83 9.96
C VAL A 211 -31.72 -13.91 9.24
N ARG A 212 -32.23 -13.59 8.03
CA ARG A 212 -33.04 -14.54 7.25
C ARG A 212 -32.18 -15.52 6.43
N TYR A 213 -30.91 -15.21 6.24
CA TYR A 213 -29.97 -15.97 5.41
C TYR A 213 -28.62 -16.08 6.14
N PRO A 214 -28.51 -16.83 7.25
CA PRO A 214 -27.36 -16.79 8.16
C PRO A 214 -26.04 -17.29 7.54
N ASP A 215 -26.11 -17.91 6.37
CA ASP A 215 -24.93 -18.28 5.61
C ASP A 215 -24.32 -17.13 4.80
N TYR A 216 -25.04 -16.01 4.67
CA TYR A 216 -24.51 -14.80 4.04
C TYR A 216 -23.87 -13.91 5.08
N VAL A 217 -22.55 -13.71 4.94
CA VAL A 217 -21.73 -12.92 5.87
C VAL A 217 -21.10 -11.73 5.15
N GLY A 218 -20.99 -10.63 5.87
CA GLY A 218 -20.35 -9.42 5.41
C GLY A 218 -19.38 -8.89 6.45
N SER A 219 -18.40 -8.13 6.02
CA SER A 219 -17.46 -7.46 6.91
C SER A 219 -17.12 -6.08 6.38
N THR A 220 -16.80 -5.17 7.30
CA THR A 220 -16.34 -3.84 6.98
C THR A 220 -15.35 -3.32 8.01
N THR A 221 -14.65 -2.25 7.67
CA THR A 221 -13.76 -1.54 8.61
C THR A 221 -14.20 -0.10 8.73
N VAL A 222 -14.28 0.39 9.95
CA VAL A 222 -14.64 1.79 10.24
C VAL A 222 -13.44 2.48 10.86
N GLN A 223 -12.97 3.54 10.21
CA GLN A 223 -11.86 4.32 10.75
C GLN A 223 -12.25 5.01 12.06
N VAL A 224 -11.44 4.82 13.09
CA VAL A 224 -11.57 5.48 14.40
C VAL A 224 -10.57 6.64 14.51
N SER A 225 -9.31 6.38 14.15
CA SER A 225 -8.26 7.40 14.10
C SER A 225 -7.38 7.19 12.88
N PRO A 226 -7.11 8.23 12.08
CA PRO A 226 -6.27 8.10 10.90
C PRO A 226 -4.80 7.78 11.24
N GLY A 227 -4.31 8.16 12.42
CA GLY A 227 -2.91 7.96 12.81
C GLY A 227 -1.94 8.38 11.70
N TYR A 228 -0.95 7.53 11.41
CA TYR A 228 0.05 7.78 10.38
C TYR A 228 -0.53 7.95 8.96
N ARG A 229 -1.74 7.47 8.69
CA ARG A 229 -2.41 7.66 7.38
C ARG A 229 -2.73 9.11 7.08
N ALA A 230 -2.82 9.97 8.10
CA ALA A 230 -2.92 11.41 7.89
C ALA A 230 -1.67 11.99 7.20
N ILE A 231 -0.51 11.31 7.29
CA ILE A 231 0.75 11.70 6.64
C ILE A 231 0.93 11.01 5.29
N LEU A 232 0.72 9.69 5.25
CA LEU A 232 0.97 8.89 4.06
C LEU A 232 -0.18 8.92 3.05
N GLY A 233 -1.41 9.05 3.50
CA GLY A 233 -2.65 8.76 2.79
C GLY A 233 -3.17 7.35 3.13
N ALA A 234 -4.37 7.03 2.67
CA ALA A 234 -4.89 5.66 2.68
C ALA A 234 -4.20 4.84 1.58
N ASP A 235 -4.07 3.53 1.79
CA ASP A 235 -3.65 2.64 0.73
C ASP A 235 -4.76 2.49 -0.31
N ASP A 236 -4.39 2.36 -1.60
CA ASP A 236 -5.35 2.25 -2.72
C ASP A 236 -6.26 1.00 -2.60
N ASP A 237 -5.79 -0.03 -1.88
CA ASP A 237 -6.51 -1.29 -1.66
C ASP A 237 -7.42 -1.26 -0.41
N ASP A 238 -7.48 -0.17 0.33
CA ASP A 238 -8.26 -0.06 1.55
C ASP A 238 -9.71 0.36 1.27
N GLU A 239 -10.62 -0.59 1.25
CA GLU A 239 -12.06 -0.31 1.36
C GLU A 239 -12.39 0.15 2.79
N ILE A 240 -12.18 1.44 3.07
CA ILE A 240 -12.55 2.03 4.36
C ILE A 240 -14.03 2.39 4.30
N GLY A 241 -14.86 1.55 4.89
CA GLY A 241 -16.25 1.88 5.17
C GLY A 241 -16.31 3.07 6.14
N THR A 242 -17.17 4.02 5.88
CA THR A 242 -17.34 5.20 6.75
C THR A 242 -18.42 5.00 7.81
N LYS A 243 -19.30 4.00 7.66
CA LYS A 243 -20.54 3.88 8.44
C LYS A 243 -20.73 2.53 9.16
N GLY A 244 -19.84 1.56 8.99
CA GLY A 244 -20.05 0.22 9.54
C GLY A 244 -21.10 -0.61 8.78
N LEU A 245 -21.54 -1.71 9.40
CA LEU A 245 -22.63 -2.52 8.86
C LEU A 245 -23.94 -1.75 8.88
N GLY A 246 -24.76 -1.94 7.85
CA GLY A 246 -26.11 -1.41 7.77
C GLY A 246 -27.11 -2.18 8.63
N THR A 247 -28.38 -1.84 8.51
CA THR A 247 -29.49 -2.44 9.26
C THR A 247 -30.29 -3.44 8.44
N GLU A 248 -30.39 -3.23 7.12
CA GLU A 248 -31.09 -4.09 6.18
C GLU A 248 -30.29 -4.25 4.88
N ALA A 249 -30.23 -5.45 4.36
CA ALA A 249 -29.57 -5.75 3.10
C ALA A 249 -30.57 -6.30 2.06
N LYS A 250 -30.36 -5.94 0.79
CA LYS A 250 -31.17 -6.35 -0.37
C LYS A 250 -30.36 -7.24 -1.31
N SER A 251 -31.01 -8.28 -1.85
CA SER A 251 -30.37 -9.19 -2.80
C SER A 251 -30.09 -8.53 -4.15
N PHE A 252 -29.01 -8.96 -4.77
CA PHE A 252 -28.67 -8.66 -6.16
C PHE A 252 -27.89 -9.81 -6.78
N ILE A 253 -27.95 -9.90 -8.11
CA ILE A 253 -27.14 -10.86 -8.84
C ILE A 253 -25.76 -10.27 -9.08
N TYR A 254 -24.75 -10.90 -8.50
CA TYR A 254 -23.35 -10.52 -8.65
C TYR A 254 -22.73 -11.25 -9.83
N GLU A 255 -22.09 -10.51 -10.73
CA GLU A 255 -21.22 -11.07 -11.77
C GLU A 255 -19.78 -11.05 -11.28
N GLY A 256 -19.20 -12.23 -11.13
CA GLY A 256 -17.79 -12.40 -10.83
C GLY A 256 -17.02 -13.01 -12.01
N ALA A 257 -15.71 -13.02 -11.88
CA ALA A 257 -14.83 -13.74 -12.79
C ALA A 257 -13.60 -14.25 -12.02
N PRO A 258 -12.89 -15.28 -12.50
CA PRO A 258 -11.60 -15.64 -11.95
C PRO A 258 -10.65 -14.44 -11.93
N THR A 259 -9.86 -14.31 -10.88
CA THR A 259 -8.89 -13.23 -10.79
C THR A 259 -7.86 -13.34 -11.90
N PRO A 260 -7.66 -12.30 -12.72
CA PRO A 260 -6.64 -12.33 -13.77
C PRO A 260 -5.25 -12.49 -13.14
N PRO A 261 -4.31 -13.14 -13.84
CA PRO A 261 -2.92 -13.15 -13.42
C PRO A 261 -2.40 -11.72 -13.21
N PRO A 262 -1.52 -11.49 -12.21
CA PRO A 262 -1.01 -10.15 -11.96
C PRO A 262 -0.23 -9.63 -13.17
N THR A 263 -0.49 -8.38 -13.53
CA THR A 263 0.31 -7.70 -14.57
C THR A 263 1.75 -7.59 -14.11
N PRO A 264 2.75 -8.01 -14.92
CA PRO A 264 4.15 -7.96 -14.57
C PRO A 264 4.70 -6.52 -14.63
N THR A 265 4.24 -5.68 -13.72
CA THR A 265 4.77 -4.32 -13.51
C THR A 265 6.13 -4.36 -12.81
N VAL A 266 6.85 -3.21 -12.79
CA VAL A 266 8.09 -3.08 -12.01
C VAL A 266 7.86 -3.42 -10.55
N LYS A 267 6.78 -2.91 -9.95
CA LYS A 267 6.37 -3.21 -8.55
C LYS A 267 6.20 -4.72 -8.32
N TRP A 268 5.49 -5.40 -9.25
CA TRP A 268 5.32 -6.84 -9.19
C TRP A 268 6.64 -7.59 -9.32
N LEU A 269 7.50 -7.19 -10.28
CA LEU A 269 8.80 -7.83 -10.50
C LEU A 269 9.71 -7.69 -9.28
N MET A 270 9.82 -6.50 -8.70
CA MET A 270 10.62 -6.25 -7.50
C MET A 270 10.17 -7.11 -6.34
N LYS A 271 8.84 -7.18 -6.06
CA LYS A 271 8.28 -8.09 -5.06
C LYS A 271 8.56 -9.57 -5.35
N ALA A 272 8.47 -9.98 -6.62
CA ALA A 272 8.69 -11.36 -7.02
C ALA A 272 10.16 -11.80 -6.88
N LEU A 273 11.10 -10.89 -7.13
CA LEU A 273 12.53 -11.12 -6.93
C LEU A 273 12.89 -11.13 -5.44
N ASP A 274 12.33 -10.21 -4.66
CA ASP A 274 12.50 -10.12 -3.22
C ASP A 274 12.07 -11.41 -2.51
N LYS A 275 10.86 -11.88 -2.80
CA LYS A 275 10.31 -13.13 -2.26
C LYS A 275 11.18 -14.37 -2.57
N ARG A 276 12.00 -14.31 -3.62
CA ARG A 276 12.90 -15.38 -4.05
C ARG A 276 14.35 -15.19 -3.57
N GLY A 277 14.65 -14.13 -2.83
CA GLY A 277 16.01 -13.81 -2.39
C GLY A 277 16.96 -13.51 -3.55
N ILE A 278 16.48 -13.08 -4.72
CA ILE A 278 17.29 -12.82 -5.90
C ILE A 278 17.78 -11.38 -5.91
N GLY A 279 19.08 -11.18 -5.81
CA GLY A 279 19.74 -9.89 -5.82
C GLY A 279 19.39 -9.01 -4.63
N THR A 280 20.08 -7.89 -4.49
CA THR A 280 19.77 -6.83 -3.53
C THR A 280 18.80 -5.81 -4.12
N GLY A 281 18.15 -4.98 -3.32
CA GLY A 281 17.26 -3.91 -3.80
C GLY A 281 17.93 -2.99 -4.81
N ALA A 282 19.19 -2.61 -4.54
CA ALA A 282 20.01 -1.82 -5.46
C ALA A 282 20.36 -2.58 -6.73
N THR A 283 20.78 -3.84 -6.62
CA THR A 283 21.13 -4.69 -7.78
C THR A 283 19.91 -4.93 -8.66
N ARG A 284 18.75 -5.21 -8.06
CA ARG A 284 17.49 -5.37 -8.81
C ARG A 284 17.14 -4.12 -9.59
N THR A 285 17.24 -2.95 -8.96
CA THR A 285 16.91 -1.66 -9.57
C THR A 285 17.88 -1.31 -10.70
N SER A 286 19.21 -1.49 -10.49
CA SER A 286 20.21 -1.21 -11.54
C SER A 286 20.09 -2.18 -12.70
N THR A 287 19.97 -3.47 -12.47
CA THR A 287 19.81 -4.49 -13.52
C THR A 287 18.54 -4.21 -14.35
N TYR A 288 17.44 -3.85 -13.69
CA TYR A 288 16.21 -3.50 -14.40
C TYR A 288 16.40 -2.20 -15.23
N ALA A 289 17.08 -1.20 -14.69
CA ALA A 289 17.38 0.03 -15.39
C ALA A 289 18.22 -0.23 -16.67
N ASP A 290 19.22 -1.10 -16.56
CA ASP A 290 20.10 -1.47 -17.68
C ASP A 290 19.32 -2.22 -18.77
N ILE A 291 18.54 -3.22 -18.41
CA ILE A 291 17.73 -4.02 -19.35
C ILE A 291 16.65 -3.15 -20.01
N SER A 292 16.02 -2.23 -19.29
CA SER A 292 14.94 -1.39 -19.81
C SER A 292 15.42 -0.30 -20.79
N THR A 293 16.71 0.02 -20.79
CA THR A 293 17.31 0.98 -21.73
C THR A 293 17.69 0.35 -23.07
N ASP A 294 17.93 -0.96 -23.13
CA ASP A 294 18.35 -1.67 -24.35
C ASP A 294 17.20 -2.09 -25.29
N THR A 295 15.94 -1.87 -24.92
CA THR A 295 14.78 -2.26 -25.73
C THR A 295 14.45 -1.27 -26.86
N LYS A 296 15.38 -0.38 -27.24
CA LYS A 296 15.31 0.48 -28.44
C LYS A 296 16.32 0.02 -29.50
N LYS A 297 16.31 -1.24 -29.83
CA LYS A 297 16.88 -1.73 -31.09
C LYS A 297 15.89 -2.67 -31.77
#